data_39478ca0adcb9da74619e1d8107af982
#
_entry.id   39478ca0adcb9da74619e1d8107af982
#
_cell.length_a   1.000
_cell.length_b   1.000
_cell.length_c   1.000
_cell.angle_alpha   90.00
_cell.angle_beta   90.00
_cell.angle_gamma   90.00
#
_symmetry.space_group_name_H-M   'P 1'
#
loop_
_entity.id
_entity.type
_entity.pdbx_description
1 polymer ?
#
loop_
_entity_poly.entity_id
_entity_poly.type
_entity_poly.pdbx_seq_one_letter_code
_entity_poly.pdbx_strand_id
1 'polypeptide(L)'
;VIQPIVVRPDKLSKNKYEIIAGERRWLASQNAGLHEVPAVVLNVDDVKSLEFAIVENVQRQDLNPIEEARGYQRLVDDFSYNQEKLSKFIGKSRSYIANSLRLLSLPDEVLSMVEQENLSAGHARSLIGLNNSVDIAKKIIQKKLSVRQAEVLARQFRNKKFKLVHKKDSNILDLQKTLEEKTGLNISISNKKSNSGTITFEYKDLDQLDRIINTIKNNY
;
A
#
# COMPACT_ATOMS: atom_id res chain seq x y z
N VAL A 1 30.60 -28.20 -5.94
CA VAL A 1 30.03 -26.90 -5.53
C VAL A 1 30.62 -25.83 -6.43
N ILE A 2 29.80 -25.24 -7.35
CA ILE A 2 30.27 -24.23 -8.33
C ILE A 2 30.40 -22.85 -7.66
N GLN A 3 29.51 -22.50 -6.73
CA GLN A 3 29.57 -21.26 -5.98
C GLN A 3 30.10 -21.52 -4.55
N PRO A 4 31.14 -20.81 -4.08
CA PRO A 4 31.66 -20.96 -2.73
C PRO A 4 30.62 -20.56 -1.69
N ILE A 5 30.72 -21.14 -0.49
CA ILE A 5 30.02 -20.64 0.70
C ILE A 5 30.76 -19.43 1.25
N VAL A 6 30.06 -18.56 2.00
CA VAL A 6 30.68 -17.40 2.65
C VAL A 6 30.74 -17.66 4.15
N VAL A 7 31.94 -17.54 4.72
CA VAL A 7 32.21 -17.83 6.13
C VAL A 7 33.00 -16.70 6.78
N ARG A 8 32.96 -16.63 8.10
CA ARG A 8 33.86 -15.78 8.90
C ARG A 8 34.55 -16.62 9.97
N PRO A 9 35.73 -16.21 10.46
CA PRO A 9 36.34 -16.87 11.61
C PRO A 9 35.43 -16.78 12.83
N ASP A 10 35.30 -17.90 13.55
CA ASP A 10 34.61 -17.94 14.83
C ASP A 10 35.41 -17.13 15.88
N LYS A 11 34.73 -16.29 16.64
CA LYS A 11 35.35 -15.45 17.69
C LYS A 11 35.84 -16.26 18.91
N LEU A 12 35.18 -17.37 19.15
CA LEU A 12 35.44 -18.19 20.37
C LEU A 12 36.42 -19.32 20.12
N SER A 13 36.56 -19.78 18.90
CA SER A 13 37.32 -20.99 18.57
C SER A 13 38.31 -20.73 17.43
N LYS A 14 39.60 -20.79 17.70
CA LYS A 14 40.64 -20.81 16.65
C LYS A 14 40.40 -22.04 15.74
N ASN A 15 40.39 -21.84 14.43
CA ASN A 15 40.19 -22.85 13.39
C ASN A 15 38.71 -23.29 13.16
N LYS A 16 37.74 -22.57 13.69
CA LYS A 16 36.34 -22.71 13.31
C LYS A 16 35.85 -21.54 12.52
N TYR A 17 34.88 -21.79 11.67
CA TYR A 17 34.25 -20.79 10.83
C TYR A 17 32.73 -20.81 11.02
N GLU A 18 32.13 -19.63 11.04
CA GLU A 18 30.69 -19.47 11.06
C GLU A 18 30.21 -19.18 9.63
N ILE A 19 29.15 -19.85 9.18
CA ILE A 19 28.58 -19.66 7.84
C ILE A 19 27.74 -18.39 7.86
N ILE A 20 28.10 -17.44 7.02
CA ILE A 20 27.31 -16.21 6.78
C ILE A 20 26.26 -16.47 5.71
N ALA A 21 26.64 -17.14 4.61
CA ALA A 21 25.76 -17.43 3.48
C ALA A 21 26.12 -18.76 2.82
N GLY A 22 25.09 -19.46 2.32
CA GLY A 22 25.27 -20.73 1.62
C GLY A 22 25.06 -21.98 2.46
N GLU A 23 24.29 -21.93 3.56
CA GLU A 23 23.99 -23.04 4.46
C GLU A 23 23.43 -24.26 3.70
N ARG A 24 22.49 -24.07 2.76
CA ARG A 24 21.96 -25.18 1.94
C ARG A 24 23.03 -25.88 1.09
N ARG A 25 24.02 -25.10 0.59
CA ARG A 25 25.17 -25.66 -0.18
C ARG A 25 26.07 -26.49 0.73
N TRP A 26 26.33 -26.02 1.94
CA TRP A 26 27.10 -26.73 2.94
C TRP A 26 26.40 -28.04 3.35
N LEU A 27 25.10 -28.02 3.66
CA LEU A 27 24.32 -29.22 3.97
C LEU A 27 24.29 -30.19 2.80
N ALA A 28 24.11 -29.73 1.57
CA ALA A 28 24.17 -30.61 0.39
C ALA A 28 25.54 -31.23 0.20
N SER A 29 26.63 -30.52 0.51
CA SER A 29 27.98 -31.04 0.45
C SER A 29 28.23 -32.12 1.52
N GLN A 30 27.72 -31.93 2.73
CA GLN A 30 27.76 -32.97 3.78
C GLN A 30 27.02 -34.24 3.35
N ASN A 31 25.80 -34.10 2.81
CA ASN A 31 25.01 -35.22 2.34
C ASN A 31 25.66 -35.95 1.16
N ALA A 32 26.45 -35.22 0.37
CA ALA A 32 27.24 -35.81 -0.72
C ALA A 32 28.59 -36.42 -0.27
N GLY A 33 28.91 -36.40 1.04
CA GLY A 33 30.14 -36.93 1.59
C GLY A 33 31.41 -36.15 1.22
N LEU A 34 31.27 -34.87 0.85
CA LEU A 34 32.43 -34.02 0.53
C LEU A 34 33.11 -33.55 1.82
N HIS A 35 34.42 -33.83 1.92
CA HIS A 35 35.24 -33.43 3.08
C HIS A 35 35.71 -31.96 2.99
N GLU A 36 35.73 -31.38 1.79
CA GLU A 36 36.14 -29.99 1.54
C GLU A 36 35.14 -29.27 0.66
N VAL A 37 34.89 -28.01 0.96
CA VAL A 37 34.03 -27.15 0.18
C VAL A 37 34.72 -25.81 -0.06
N PRO A 38 34.60 -25.21 -1.26
CA PRO A 38 35.16 -23.91 -1.51
C PRO A 38 34.45 -22.86 -0.65
N ALA A 39 35.22 -22.06 0.06
CA ALA A 39 34.69 -21.00 0.96
C ALA A 39 35.45 -19.69 0.74
N VAL A 40 34.70 -18.58 0.81
CA VAL A 40 35.25 -17.23 0.90
C VAL A 40 35.23 -16.80 2.36
N VAL A 41 36.40 -16.53 2.90
CA VAL A 41 36.55 -16.08 4.29
C VAL A 41 36.47 -14.54 4.33
N LEU A 42 35.47 -14.01 5.02
CA LEU A 42 35.32 -12.57 5.27
C LEU A 42 35.64 -12.25 6.72
N ASN A 43 36.54 -11.28 6.91
CA ASN A 43 36.80 -10.73 8.24
C ASN A 43 35.80 -9.59 8.51
N VAL A 44 34.62 -9.94 8.96
CA VAL A 44 33.53 -9.00 9.23
C VAL A 44 33.04 -9.17 10.67
N ASP A 45 32.58 -8.05 11.26
CA ASP A 45 31.92 -8.06 12.55
C ASP A 45 30.50 -8.67 12.47
N ASP A 46 29.84 -8.84 13.62
CA ASP A 46 28.51 -9.43 13.70
C ASP A 46 27.47 -8.64 12.90
N VAL A 47 27.60 -7.31 12.94
CA VAL A 47 26.69 -6.40 12.26
C VAL A 47 26.78 -6.56 10.75
N LYS A 48 28.01 -6.53 10.21
CA LYS A 48 28.23 -6.74 8.77
C LYS A 48 27.89 -8.16 8.33
N SER A 49 28.15 -9.17 9.17
CA SER A 49 27.76 -10.55 8.88
C SER A 49 26.24 -10.69 8.71
N LEU A 50 25.47 -10.11 9.63
CA LEU A 50 24.00 -10.09 9.55
C LEU A 50 23.52 -9.29 8.34
N GLU A 51 24.15 -8.15 8.03
CA GLU A 51 23.88 -7.36 6.83
C GLU A 51 24.02 -8.20 5.55
N PHE A 52 25.17 -8.90 5.40
CA PHE A 52 25.40 -9.78 4.24
C PHE A 52 24.36 -10.90 4.12
N ALA A 53 23.99 -11.53 5.23
CA ALA A 53 22.99 -12.58 5.24
C ALA A 53 21.59 -12.07 4.79
N ILE A 54 21.17 -10.90 5.25
CA ILE A 54 19.91 -10.29 4.83
C ILE A 54 19.95 -9.92 3.35
N VAL A 55 21.05 -9.35 2.87
CA VAL A 55 21.21 -8.95 1.46
C VAL A 55 21.19 -10.16 0.53
N GLU A 56 21.91 -11.21 0.86
CA GLU A 56 21.91 -12.45 0.08
C GLU A 56 20.48 -13.00 -0.04
N ASN A 57 19.75 -13.02 1.08
CA ASN A 57 18.36 -13.45 1.09
C ASN A 57 17.45 -12.55 0.26
N VAL A 58 17.61 -11.22 0.34
CA VAL A 58 16.81 -10.25 -0.42
C VAL A 58 17.12 -10.25 -1.94
N GLN A 59 18.32 -10.67 -2.32
CA GLN A 59 18.72 -10.80 -3.75
C GLN A 59 18.26 -12.11 -4.41
N ARG A 60 17.58 -12.98 -3.69
CA ARG A 60 17.01 -14.20 -4.28
C ARG A 60 15.92 -13.84 -5.30
N GLN A 61 15.86 -14.62 -6.38
CA GLN A 61 14.90 -14.37 -7.47
C GLN A 61 13.47 -14.88 -7.18
N ASP A 62 13.34 -15.70 -6.13
CA ASP A 62 12.12 -16.42 -5.76
C ASP A 62 11.35 -15.80 -4.58
N LEU A 63 11.71 -14.57 -4.16
CA LEU A 63 11.02 -13.88 -3.08
C LEU A 63 9.66 -13.33 -3.51
N ASN A 64 8.67 -13.49 -2.64
CA ASN A 64 7.43 -12.76 -2.83
C ASN A 64 7.59 -11.26 -2.45
N PRO A 65 6.72 -10.37 -2.96
CA PRO A 65 6.84 -8.93 -2.71
C PRO A 65 6.78 -8.52 -1.24
N ILE A 66 6.18 -9.31 -0.38
CA ILE A 66 6.08 -9.01 1.06
C ILE A 66 7.36 -9.43 1.78
N GLU A 67 7.93 -10.59 1.43
CA GLU A 67 9.23 -11.02 1.96
C GLU A 67 10.34 -10.03 1.57
N GLU A 68 10.34 -9.59 0.31
CA GLU A 68 11.26 -8.56 -0.17
C GLU A 68 11.13 -7.27 0.64
N ALA A 69 9.88 -6.80 0.87
CA ALA A 69 9.60 -5.61 1.66
C ALA A 69 10.05 -5.75 3.13
N ARG A 70 9.84 -6.92 3.75
CA ARG A 70 10.32 -7.22 5.11
C ARG A 70 11.85 -7.22 5.19
N GLY A 71 12.51 -7.75 4.16
CA GLY A 71 13.97 -7.69 4.06
C GLY A 71 14.49 -6.24 4.00
N TYR A 72 13.85 -5.38 3.21
CA TYR A 72 14.18 -3.97 3.16
C TYR A 72 13.92 -3.25 4.48
N GLN A 73 12.81 -3.56 5.15
CA GLN A 73 12.49 -2.99 6.45
C GLN A 73 13.56 -3.33 7.49
N ARG A 74 14.01 -4.59 7.55
CA ARG A 74 15.09 -5.00 8.44
C ARG A 74 16.40 -4.25 8.17
N LEU A 75 16.76 -4.03 6.90
CA LEU A 75 17.95 -3.24 6.55
C LEU A 75 17.82 -1.77 7.00
N VAL A 76 16.61 -1.20 6.99
CA VAL A 76 16.35 0.14 7.51
C VAL A 76 16.47 0.16 9.05
N ASP A 77 15.82 -0.79 9.74
CA ASP A 77 15.69 -0.79 11.20
C ASP A 77 17.01 -1.21 11.89
N ASP A 78 17.63 -2.28 11.41
CA ASP A 78 18.82 -2.86 12.07
C ASP A 78 20.11 -2.12 11.69
N PHE A 79 20.20 -1.55 10.48
CA PHE A 79 21.44 -0.96 9.94
C PHE A 79 21.31 0.53 9.58
N SER A 80 20.19 1.16 9.91
CA SER A 80 19.94 2.60 9.66
C SER A 80 20.14 2.98 8.18
N TYR A 81 19.79 2.08 7.25
CA TYR A 81 19.81 2.41 5.83
C TYR A 81 18.70 3.40 5.51
N ASN A 82 19.03 4.50 4.86
CA ASN A 82 18.03 5.32 4.22
C ASN A 82 17.64 4.73 2.84
N GLN A 83 16.51 5.15 2.29
CA GLN A 83 16.00 4.62 1.01
C GLN A 83 16.97 4.83 -0.16
N GLU A 84 17.80 5.88 -0.14
CA GLU A 84 18.78 6.15 -1.18
C GLU A 84 19.96 5.18 -1.10
N LYS A 85 20.52 4.98 0.08
CA LYS A 85 21.60 4.03 0.33
C LYS A 85 21.14 2.61 -0.03
N LEU A 86 19.92 2.25 0.38
CA LEU A 86 19.31 0.95 0.10
C LEU A 86 19.12 0.74 -1.40
N SER A 87 18.66 1.76 -2.14
CA SER A 87 18.45 1.66 -3.59
C SER A 87 19.76 1.44 -4.36
N LYS A 88 20.83 2.14 -3.98
CA LYS A 88 22.16 1.97 -4.55
C LYS A 88 22.72 0.58 -4.25
N PHE A 89 22.50 0.10 -3.03
CA PHE A 89 23.04 -1.16 -2.54
C PHE A 89 22.36 -2.39 -3.19
N ILE A 90 21.03 -2.35 -3.30
CA ILE A 90 20.23 -3.43 -3.92
C ILE A 90 20.20 -3.34 -5.46
N GLY A 91 20.52 -2.18 -6.04
CA GLY A 91 20.43 -1.95 -7.49
C GLY A 91 19.00 -1.73 -7.99
N LYS A 92 18.08 -1.34 -7.11
CA LYS A 92 16.68 -0.99 -7.46
C LYS A 92 16.48 0.53 -7.37
N SER A 93 15.44 1.04 -8.05
CA SER A 93 15.12 2.47 -7.94
C SER A 93 14.61 2.83 -6.54
N ARG A 94 14.87 4.07 -6.08
CA ARG A 94 14.36 4.58 -4.80
C ARG A 94 12.83 4.47 -4.72
N SER A 95 12.13 4.73 -5.82
CA SER A 95 10.67 4.61 -5.89
C SER A 95 10.20 3.16 -5.73
N TYR A 96 10.95 2.19 -6.24
CA TYR A 96 10.67 0.78 -6.04
C TYR A 96 10.76 0.40 -4.56
N ILE A 97 11.87 0.74 -3.91
CA ILE A 97 12.10 0.49 -2.48
C ILE A 97 11.00 1.14 -1.62
N ALA A 98 10.71 2.43 -1.88
CA ALA A 98 9.66 3.13 -1.15
C ALA A 98 8.28 2.48 -1.32
N ASN A 99 7.94 2.02 -2.52
CA ASN A 99 6.68 1.34 -2.78
C ASN A 99 6.62 -0.04 -2.12
N SER A 100 7.72 -0.79 -2.07
CA SER A 100 7.80 -2.07 -1.36
C SER A 100 7.61 -1.87 0.14
N LEU A 101 8.33 -0.94 0.76
CA LEU A 101 8.18 -0.62 2.18
C LEU A 101 6.75 -0.17 2.55
N ARG A 102 6.10 0.60 1.67
CA ARG A 102 4.71 1.03 1.89
C ARG A 102 3.71 -0.11 1.90
N LEU A 103 4.00 -1.26 1.27
CA LEU A 103 3.11 -2.42 1.34
C LEU A 103 2.92 -2.90 2.77
N LEU A 104 3.95 -2.83 3.60
CA LEU A 104 3.91 -3.26 5.01
C LEU A 104 2.97 -2.42 5.89
N SER A 105 2.49 -1.28 5.40
CA SER A 105 1.46 -0.50 6.10
C SER A 105 0.03 -1.03 5.91
N LEU A 106 -0.14 -2.08 5.11
CA LEU A 106 -1.44 -2.71 4.92
C LEU A 106 -1.76 -3.69 6.05
N PRO A 107 -3.05 -3.96 6.33
CA PRO A 107 -3.45 -5.00 7.28
C PRO A 107 -2.94 -6.39 6.88
N ASP A 108 -2.65 -7.23 7.89
CA ASP A 108 -2.10 -8.59 7.70
C ASP A 108 -2.95 -9.46 6.76
N GLU A 109 -4.29 -9.31 6.79
CA GLU A 109 -5.17 -10.03 5.86
C GLU A 109 -4.87 -9.69 4.39
N VAL A 110 -4.55 -8.42 4.08
CA VAL A 110 -4.20 -8.01 2.72
C VAL A 110 -2.80 -8.48 2.36
N LEU A 111 -1.85 -8.44 3.31
CA LEU A 111 -0.50 -8.97 3.12
C LEU A 111 -0.54 -10.46 2.79
N SER A 112 -1.32 -11.23 3.55
CA SER A 112 -1.52 -12.67 3.29
C SER A 112 -2.10 -12.96 1.90
N MET A 113 -3.03 -12.12 1.40
CA MET A 113 -3.55 -12.25 0.04
C MET A 113 -2.47 -12.02 -1.03
N VAL A 114 -1.48 -11.16 -0.75
CA VAL A 114 -0.34 -10.94 -1.65
C VAL A 114 0.65 -12.10 -1.56
N GLU A 115 0.94 -12.58 -0.36
CA GLU A 115 1.83 -13.73 -0.12
C GLU A 115 1.31 -15.01 -0.81
N GLN A 116 -0.02 -15.20 -0.85
CA GLN A 116 -0.70 -16.31 -1.52
C GLN A 116 -0.90 -16.08 -3.03
N GLU A 117 -0.36 -15.00 -3.60
CA GLU A 117 -0.51 -14.61 -5.01
C GLU A 117 -1.97 -14.35 -5.46
N ASN A 118 -2.92 -14.30 -4.53
CA ASN A 118 -4.32 -13.96 -4.82
C ASN A 118 -4.49 -12.48 -5.21
N LEU A 119 -3.53 -11.63 -4.78
CA LEU A 119 -3.50 -10.20 -5.05
C LEU A 119 -2.09 -9.77 -5.45
N SER A 120 -1.93 -9.10 -6.60
CA SER A 120 -0.59 -8.61 -6.97
C SER A 120 -0.16 -7.39 -6.12
N ALA A 121 1.15 -7.16 -6.01
CA ALA A 121 1.70 -5.98 -5.36
C ALA A 121 1.17 -4.64 -5.93
N GLY A 122 0.82 -4.62 -7.23
CA GLY A 122 0.19 -3.46 -7.89
C GLY A 122 -1.21 -3.18 -7.35
N HIS A 123 -2.03 -4.22 -7.18
CA HIS A 123 -3.35 -4.10 -6.55
C HIS A 123 -3.22 -3.64 -5.10
N ALA A 124 -2.34 -4.27 -4.32
CA ALA A 124 -2.11 -3.93 -2.91
C ALA A 124 -1.70 -2.47 -2.73
N ARG A 125 -0.80 -1.94 -3.57
CA ARG A 125 -0.39 -0.52 -3.55
C ARG A 125 -1.56 0.44 -3.69
N SER A 126 -2.57 0.12 -4.49
CA SER A 126 -3.75 0.97 -4.65
C SER A 126 -4.59 1.09 -3.38
N LEU A 127 -4.48 0.12 -2.47
CA LEU A 127 -5.25 0.03 -1.22
C LEU A 127 -4.60 0.76 -0.05
N ILE A 128 -3.34 1.19 -0.18
CA ILE A 128 -2.61 1.88 0.89
C ILE A 128 -3.35 3.17 1.30
N GLY A 129 -3.57 3.31 2.62
CA GLY A 129 -4.26 4.47 3.19
C GLY A 129 -5.79 4.43 3.12
N LEU A 130 -6.37 3.29 2.73
CA LEU A 130 -7.82 3.07 2.78
C LEU A 130 -8.21 2.30 4.05
N ASN A 131 -9.19 2.79 4.80
CA ASN A 131 -9.66 2.12 6.02
C ASN A 131 -10.33 0.76 5.72
N ASN A 132 -10.96 0.61 4.55
CA ASN A 132 -11.68 -0.59 4.12
C ASN A 132 -10.84 -1.40 3.11
N SER A 133 -9.51 -1.40 3.28
CA SER A 133 -8.58 -2.06 2.34
C SER A 133 -8.88 -3.55 2.18
N VAL A 134 -9.25 -4.25 3.26
CA VAL A 134 -9.59 -5.69 3.24
C VAL A 134 -10.83 -5.97 2.38
N ASP A 135 -11.91 -5.22 2.58
CA ASP A 135 -13.16 -5.41 1.82
C ASP A 135 -12.96 -5.11 0.33
N ILE A 136 -12.13 -4.09 0.04
CA ILE A 136 -11.82 -3.72 -1.33
C ILE A 136 -10.92 -4.78 -1.97
N ALA A 137 -9.94 -5.33 -1.23
CA ALA A 137 -9.11 -6.44 -1.70
C ALA A 137 -9.95 -7.66 -2.08
N LYS A 138 -10.89 -8.07 -1.21
CA LYS A 138 -11.83 -9.17 -1.48
C LYS A 138 -12.66 -8.92 -2.75
N LYS A 139 -13.13 -7.68 -2.96
CA LYS A 139 -13.86 -7.29 -4.19
C LYS A 139 -12.98 -7.33 -5.44
N ILE A 140 -11.71 -6.92 -5.36
CA ILE A 140 -10.75 -6.99 -6.46
C ILE A 140 -10.54 -8.44 -6.89
N ILE A 141 -10.34 -9.34 -5.93
CA ILE A 141 -10.14 -10.77 -6.17
C ILE A 141 -11.41 -11.39 -6.78
N GLN A 142 -12.56 -11.17 -6.15
CA GLN A 142 -13.86 -11.73 -6.59
C GLN A 142 -14.21 -11.32 -8.02
N LYS A 143 -13.97 -10.04 -8.37
CA LYS A 143 -14.29 -9.49 -9.68
C LYS A 143 -13.15 -9.60 -10.69
N LYS A 144 -12.02 -10.19 -10.30
CA LYS A 144 -10.80 -10.32 -11.14
C LYS A 144 -10.41 -8.99 -11.82
N LEU A 145 -10.44 -7.90 -11.04
CA LEU A 145 -10.17 -6.57 -11.58
C LEU A 145 -8.69 -6.44 -11.96
N SER A 146 -8.41 -5.67 -13.02
CA SER A 146 -7.05 -5.27 -13.34
C SER A 146 -6.54 -4.19 -12.37
N VAL A 147 -5.21 -3.98 -12.31
CA VAL A 147 -4.60 -2.95 -11.44
C VAL A 147 -5.20 -1.57 -11.70
N ARG A 148 -5.42 -1.19 -12.96
CA ARG A 148 -6.05 0.09 -13.33
C ARG A 148 -7.49 0.21 -12.81
N GLN A 149 -8.27 -0.86 -12.89
CA GLN A 149 -9.64 -0.89 -12.35
C GLN A 149 -9.65 -0.81 -10.82
N ALA A 150 -8.70 -1.49 -10.17
CA ALA A 150 -8.51 -1.40 -8.72
C ALA A 150 -8.13 0.02 -8.26
N GLU A 151 -7.26 0.72 -9.00
CA GLU A 151 -6.92 2.12 -8.73
C GLU A 151 -8.13 3.06 -8.85
N VAL A 152 -8.96 2.86 -9.87
CA VAL A 152 -10.21 3.64 -10.04
C VAL A 152 -11.16 3.38 -8.88
N LEU A 153 -11.34 2.12 -8.51
CA LEU A 153 -12.17 1.71 -7.37
C LEU A 153 -11.64 2.34 -6.06
N ALA A 154 -10.36 2.22 -5.80
CA ALA A 154 -9.70 2.80 -4.62
C ALA A 154 -9.87 4.33 -4.56
N ARG A 155 -9.76 5.02 -5.69
CA ARG A 155 -10.00 6.47 -5.81
C ARG A 155 -11.44 6.84 -5.47
N GLN A 156 -12.42 6.06 -5.92
CA GLN A 156 -13.84 6.28 -5.58
C GLN A 156 -14.07 6.17 -4.06
N PHE A 157 -13.49 5.18 -3.40
CA PHE A 157 -13.58 5.03 -1.95
C PHE A 157 -12.86 6.15 -1.19
N ARG A 158 -11.71 6.59 -1.69
CA ARG A 158 -10.97 7.74 -1.12
C ARG A 158 -11.77 9.04 -1.23
N ASN A 159 -12.41 9.28 -2.39
CA ASN A 159 -13.21 10.48 -2.64
C ASN A 159 -14.57 10.44 -1.91
N LYS A 160 -15.16 9.27 -1.69
CA LYS A 160 -16.37 9.16 -0.84
C LYS A 160 -16.12 9.64 0.59
N LYS A 161 -14.92 9.48 1.15
CA LYS A 161 -14.55 10.03 2.46
C LYS A 161 -14.57 11.57 2.48
N PHE A 162 -14.26 12.23 1.37
CA PHE A 162 -14.33 13.69 1.26
C PHE A 162 -15.76 14.22 1.04
N LYS A 163 -16.70 13.37 0.60
CA LYS A 163 -18.14 13.73 0.54
C LYS A 163 -18.89 13.44 1.83
N LEU A 164 -18.23 12.92 2.87
CA LEU A 164 -18.81 12.74 4.18
C LEU A 164 -18.96 14.11 4.88
N VAL A 165 -20.19 14.61 4.72
CA VAL A 165 -20.89 15.35 5.77
C VAL A 165 -20.24 16.69 6.14
N HIS A 166 -20.40 17.70 5.30
CA HIS A 166 -20.94 18.88 5.92
C HIS A 166 -22.31 18.47 6.49
N LYS A 167 -22.41 18.27 7.82
CA LYS A 167 -23.69 18.31 8.51
C LYS A 167 -24.33 19.59 8.02
N LYS A 168 -25.38 19.48 7.17
CA LYS A 168 -26.17 20.65 6.80
C LYS A 168 -26.64 21.24 8.13
N ASP A 169 -26.44 22.52 8.30
CA ASP A 169 -26.94 23.24 9.45
C ASP A 169 -28.43 22.91 9.57
N SER A 170 -28.92 22.61 10.78
CA SER A 170 -30.33 22.26 11.03
C SER A 170 -31.26 23.30 10.43
N ASN A 171 -30.90 24.59 10.53
CA ASN A 171 -31.65 25.71 9.95
C ASN A 171 -31.72 25.62 8.41
N ILE A 172 -30.68 25.17 7.74
CA ILE A 172 -30.66 24.98 6.28
C ILE A 172 -31.53 23.80 5.86
N LEU A 173 -31.56 22.73 6.67
CA LEU A 173 -32.42 21.58 6.43
C LEU A 173 -33.90 21.95 6.58
N ASP A 174 -34.25 22.74 7.61
CA ASP A 174 -35.61 23.16 7.84
C ASP A 174 -36.06 24.14 6.73
N LEU A 175 -35.18 25.06 6.30
CA LEU A 175 -35.45 25.95 5.17
C LEU A 175 -35.64 25.15 3.86
N GLN A 176 -34.80 24.16 3.61
CA GLN A 176 -34.91 23.28 2.45
C GLN A 176 -36.30 22.60 2.44
N LYS A 177 -36.68 22.00 3.57
CA LYS A 177 -37.95 21.29 3.73
C LYS A 177 -39.16 22.23 3.53
N THR A 178 -39.11 23.43 4.11
CA THR A 178 -40.16 24.44 3.95
C THR A 178 -40.31 24.87 2.47
N LEU A 179 -39.22 25.01 1.73
CA LEU A 179 -39.23 25.32 0.33
C LEU A 179 -39.76 24.15 -0.52
N GLU A 180 -39.38 22.94 -0.21
CA GLU A 180 -39.89 21.73 -0.87
C GLU A 180 -41.41 21.56 -0.68
N GLU A 181 -41.90 21.78 0.55
CA GLU A 181 -43.33 21.74 0.87
C GLU A 181 -44.14 22.81 0.12
N LYS A 182 -43.58 24.02 -0.02
CA LYS A 182 -44.26 25.16 -0.71
C LYS A 182 -44.22 25.03 -2.22
N THR A 183 -43.17 24.48 -2.79
CA THR A 183 -42.97 24.41 -4.24
C THR A 183 -43.36 23.07 -4.88
N GLY A 184 -43.39 22.01 -4.06
CA GLY A 184 -43.60 20.65 -4.55
C GLY A 184 -42.43 20.09 -5.37
N LEU A 185 -41.26 20.75 -5.31
CA LEU A 185 -40.06 20.39 -6.07
C LEU A 185 -38.95 19.94 -5.15
N ASN A 186 -38.06 19.04 -5.65
CA ASN A 186 -36.86 18.72 -4.94
C ASN A 186 -35.87 19.89 -4.95
N ILE A 187 -35.51 20.38 -3.76
CA ILE A 187 -34.61 21.52 -3.60
C ILE A 187 -33.37 21.07 -2.84
N SER A 188 -32.21 21.48 -3.31
CA SER A 188 -30.93 21.25 -2.61
C SER A 188 -30.26 22.61 -2.32
N ILE A 189 -30.01 22.84 -1.02
CA ILE A 189 -29.28 24.03 -0.56
C ILE A 189 -27.89 23.58 -0.10
N SER A 190 -26.86 24.21 -0.68
CA SER A 190 -25.46 24.00 -0.30
C SER A 190 -24.86 25.33 0.15
N ASN A 191 -24.50 25.45 1.43
CA ASN A 191 -23.86 26.64 1.98
C ASN A 191 -22.37 26.39 2.25
N LYS A 192 -21.54 27.40 1.97
CA LYS A 192 -20.09 27.39 2.26
C LYS A 192 -19.84 28.17 3.54
N LYS A 193 -18.68 27.92 4.18
CA LYS A 193 -18.26 28.67 5.39
C LYS A 193 -18.13 30.16 5.19
N SER A 194 -18.05 30.65 3.94
CA SER A 194 -18.00 32.05 3.55
C SER A 194 -19.37 32.70 3.44
N ASN A 195 -20.45 32.09 3.93
CA ASN A 195 -21.85 32.53 3.77
C ASN A 195 -22.32 32.66 2.31
N SER A 196 -21.55 32.11 1.36
CA SER A 196 -21.98 31.95 -0.03
C SER A 196 -22.52 30.53 -0.23
N GLY A 197 -23.45 30.38 -1.17
CA GLY A 197 -24.06 29.06 -1.39
C GLY A 197 -24.68 28.92 -2.77
N THR A 198 -25.28 27.75 -2.98
CA THR A 198 -26.03 27.44 -4.21
C THR A 198 -27.34 26.80 -3.80
N ILE A 199 -28.43 27.26 -4.43
CA ILE A 199 -29.73 26.63 -4.35
C ILE A 199 -29.99 25.98 -5.70
N THR A 200 -30.33 24.71 -5.70
CA THR A 200 -30.61 23.92 -6.91
C THR A 200 -32.05 23.44 -6.84
N PHE A 201 -32.82 23.68 -7.87
CA PHE A 201 -34.17 23.17 -8.07
C PHE A 201 -34.15 22.09 -9.13
N GLU A 202 -34.68 20.91 -8.81
CA GLU A 202 -34.85 19.81 -9.77
C GLU A 202 -36.26 19.85 -10.32
N TYR A 203 -36.43 20.04 -11.64
CA TYR A 203 -37.71 20.02 -12.33
C TYR A 203 -37.78 18.87 -13.32
N LYS A 204 -38.98 18.32 -13.55
CA LYS A 204 -39.23 17.17 -14.43
C LYS A 204 -39.81 17.57 -15.79
N ASP A 205 -40.43 18.76 -15.86
CA ASP A 205 -41.07 19.30 -17.04
C ASP A 205 -40.94 20.80 -17.13
N LEU A 206 -41.24 21.39 -18.30
CA LEU A 206 -41.15 22.84 -18.54
C LEU A 206 -42.18 23.66 -17.76
N ASP A 207 -43.33 23.06 -17.45
CA ASP A 207 -44.37 23.73 -16.66
C ASP A 207 -43.89 23.99 -15.23
N GLN A 208 -43.13 23.06 -14.66
CA GLN A 208 -42.48 23.23 -13.36
C GLN A 208 -41.40 24.31 -13.41
N LEU A 209 -40.62 24.37 -14.48
CA LEU A 209 -39.64 25.44 -14.70
C LEU A 209 -40.29 26.82 -14.76
N ASP A 210 -41.38 26.96 -15.54
CA ASP A 210 -42.12 28.22 -15.66
C ASP A 210 -42.72 28.65 -14.33
N ARG A 211 -43.23 27.75 -13.51
CA ARG A 211 -43.69 28.08 -12.15
C ARG A 211 -42.55 28.64 -11.28
N ILE A 212 -41.37 28.07 -11.32
CA ILE A 212 -40.19 28.57 -10.58
C ILE A 212 -39.87 29.98 -11.04
N ILE A 213 -39.78 30.18 -12.36
CA ILE A 213 -39.44 31.49 -12.96
C ILE A 213 -40.47 32.54 -12.57
N ASN A 214 -41.77 32.23 -12.66
CA ASN A 214 -42.85 33.13 -12.31
C ASN A 214 -42.88 33.47 -10.81
N THR A 215 -42.60 32.48 -9.94
CA THR A 215 -42.52 32.72 -8.49
C THR A 215 -41.35 33.64 -8.14
N ILE A 216 -40.22 33.54 -8.82
CA ILE A 216 -39.07 34.42 -8.62
C ILE A 216 -39.36 35.80 -9.18
N LYS A 217 -39.98 35.93 -10.37
CA LYS A 217 -40.29 37.21 -10.99
C LYS A 217 -41.35 38.04 -10.25
N ASN A 218 -42.36 37.37 -9.67
CA ASN A 218 -43.47 38.04 -9.00
C ASN A 218 -43.14 38.50 -7.57
N ASN A 219 -42.01 38.11 -7.03
CA ASN A 219 -41.53 38.52 -5.69
C ASN A 219 -40.34 39.50 -5.74
N TYR A 220 -40.06 40.04 -6.91
CA TYR A 220 -39.10 41.14 -7.18
C TYR A 220 -39.82 42.25 -7.92
#